data_066eba6efdbdd3438febf2669ba50630
#
_entry.id   066eba6efdbdd3438febf2669ba50630
#
_cell.length_a   1.000
_cell.length_b   1.000
_cell.length_c   1.000
_cell.angle_alpha   90.00
_cell.angle_beta   90.00
_cell.angle_gamma   90.00
#
_symmetry.space_group_name_H-M   'P 1'
#
loop_
_entity.id
_entity.type
_entity.pdbx_description
1 polymer ?
#
loop_
_entity_poly.entity_id
_entity_poly.type
_entity_poly.pdbx_seq_one_letter_code
_entity_poly.pdbx_strand_id
1 'polypeptide(L)'
;MNNYFVILAAGNSKRFRSDIPKQFIKYKGLMLFEHSIKKAKKTKLFNKIILVVNNNHKKYIKNFKDKKVKIIFGGNERYISSFKALKFIKKYNPKNVFIHDAARPN
;
A
#
# COMPACT_ATOMS: atom_id res chain seq x y z
N MET A 1 17.96 11.54 -2.34
CA MET A 1 17.92 10.29 -1.56
C MET A 1 17.01 9.28 -2.23
N ASN A 2 17.36 8.01 -2.15
CA ASN A 2 16.59 6.96 -2.81
C ASN A 2 15.81 6.14 -1.78
N ASN A 3 14.75 6.73 -1.25
CA ASN A 3 13.91 6.11 -0.23
C ASN A 3 12.58 5.66 -0.83
N TYR A 4 12.17 4.45 -0.50
CA TYR A 4 10.93 3.87 -0.98
C TYR A 4 10.00 3.55 0.18
N PHE A 5 8.72 3.83 0.01
CA PHE A 5 7.71 3.52 1.00
C PHE A 5 6.79 2.45 0.45
N VAL A 6 6.67 1.33 1.17
CA VAL A 6 5.83 0.20 0.75
C VAL A 6 4.61 0.14 1.65
N ILE A 7 3.43 0.17 1.04
CA ILE A 7 2.17 0.03 1.76
C ILE A 7 1.60 -1.34 1.44
N LEU A 8 1.47 -2.18 2.46
CA LEU A 8 0.91 -3.52 2.31
C LEU A 8 -0.61 -3.44 2.48
N ALA A 9 -1.33 -3.64 1.39
CA ALA A 9 -2.78 -3.56 1.36
C ALA A 9 -3.40 -4.80 0.71
N ALA A 10 -2.73 -5.96 0.83
CA ALA A 10 -3.16 -7.20 0.18
C ALA A 10 -3.90 -8.17 1.11
N GLY A 11 -4.02 -7.84 2.39
CA GLY A 11 -4.68 -8.71 3.36
C GLY A 11 -6.20 -8.75 3.18
N ASN A 12 -6.81 -9.72 3.85
CA ASN A 12 -8.25 -9.93 3.81
C ASN A 12 -8.97 -9.57 5.11
N SER A 13 -8.27 -8.95 6.07
CA SER A 13 -8.89 -8.53 7.34
C SER A 13 -10.06 -7.60 7.11
N LYS A 14 -11.19 -7.91 7.72
CA LYS A 14 -12.41 -7.14 7.56
C LYS A 14 -12.87 -6.59 8.89
N ARG A 15 -13.55 -5.44 8.84
CA ARG A 15 -14.22 -4.90 10.01
C ARG A 15 -15.45 -5.77 10.30
N PHE A 16 -15.85 -5.87 11.57
CA PHE A 16 -17.05 -6.59 11.95
C PHE A 16 -18.25 -6.13 11.12
N ARG A 17 -18.99 -7.08 10.55
CA ARG A 17 -20.16 -6.85 9.69
C ARG A 17 -19.86 -6.07 8.41
N SER A 18 -18.65 -6.14 7.91
CA SER A 18 -18.30 -5.53 6.63
C SER A 18 -17.70 -6.57 5.70
N ASP A 19 -18.13 -6.53 4.43
CA ASP A 19 -17.55 -7.39 3.41
C ASP A 19 -16.32 -6.77 2.76
N ILE A 20 -16.04 -5.50 3.10
CA ILE A 20 -14.94 -4.76 2.50
C ILE A 20 -13.70 -4.92 3.37
N PRO A 21 -12.54 -5.34 2.79
CA PRO A 21 -11.30 -5.38 3.57
C PRO A 21 -10.98 -4.00 4.17
N LYS A 22 -10.42 -4.00 5.38
CA LYS A 22 -10.20 -2.77 6.15
C LYS A 22 -9.51 -1.66 5.36
N GLN A 23 -8.50 -1.99 4.57
CA GLN A 23 -7.71 -0.99 3.86
C GLN A 23 -8.51 -0.20 2.84
N PHE A 24 -9.67 -0.72 2.40
CA PHE A 24 -10.53 -0.05 1.42
C PHE A 24 -11.74 0.65 2.06
N ILE A 25 -11.90 0.58 3.36
CA ILE A 25 -12.99 1.28 4.05
C ILE A 25 -12.67 2.76 4.08
N LYS A 26 -13.66 3.57 3.73
CA LYS A 26 -13.50 5.02 3.73
C LYS A 26 -13.60 5.59 5.13
N TYR A 27 -12.70 6.51 5.43
CA TYR A 27 -12.69 7.28 6.65
C TYR A 27 -12.34 8.71 6.30
N LYS A 28 -13.18 9.65 6.69
CA LYS A 28 -12.99 11.07 6.34
C LYS A 28 -12.76 11.28 4.84
N GLY A 29 -13.54 10.60 4.02
CA GLY A 29 -13.54 10.78 2.57
C GLY A 29 -12.51 10.00 1.78
N LEU A 30 -11.57 9.32 2.46
CA LEU A 30 -10.52 8.54 1.80
C LEU A 30 -10.51 7.11 2.33
N MET A 31 -10.10 6.17 1.49
CA MET A 31 -9.87 4.80 1.95
C MET A 31 -8.67 4.79 2.90
N LEU A 32 -8.62 3.83 3.82
CA LEU A 32 -7.54 3.79 4.81
C LEU A 32 -6.16 3.80 4.17
N PHE A 33 -5.95 3.04 3.08
CA PHE A 33 -4.64 3.04 2.44
C PHE A 33 -4.28 4.42 1.87
N GLU A 34 -5.27 5.20 1.45
CA GLU A 34 -5.02 6.54 0.91
C GLU A 34 -4.53 7.50 2.00
N HIS A 35 -5.00 7.30 3.25
CA HIS A 35 -4.50 8.10 4.37
C HIS A 35 -3.01 7.83 4.61
N SER A 36 -2.58 6.58 4.45
CA SER A 36 -1.16 6.23 4.58
C SER A 36 -0.33 6.90 3.49
N ILE A 37 -0.84 6.91 2.25
CA ILE A 37 -0.18 7.59 1.14
C ILE A 37 -0.04 9.08 1.44
N LYS A 38 -1.12 9.70 1.91
CA LYS A 38 -1.12 11.12 2.22
C LYS A 38 -0.09 11.48 3.28
N LYS A 39 0.01 10.66 4.33
CA LYS A 39 1.01 10.87 5.38
C LYS A 39 2.43 10.74 4.84
N ALA A 40 2.68 9.72 4.02
CA ALA A 40 3.99 9.51 3.44
C ALA A 40 4.40 10.69 2.55
N LYS A 41 3.48 11.20 1.76
CA LYS A 41 3.75 12.34 0.89
C LYS A 41 4.09 13.61 1.67
N LYS A 42 3.46 13.81 2.82
CA LYS A 42 3.71 14.99 3.65
C LYS A 42 5.15 15.05 4.15
N THR A 43 5.77 13.90 4.35
CA THR A 43 7.16 13.86 4.84
C THR A 43 8.16 14.33 3.79
N LYS A 44 7.81 14.22 2.51
CA LYS A 44 8.70 14.53 1.38
C LYS A 44 9.99 13.71 1.37
N LEU A 45 9.99 12.58 2.10
CA LEU A 45 11.17 11.72 2.23
C LEU A 45 11.27 10.64 1.17
N PHE A 46 10.16 10.34 0.47
CA PHE A 46 10.10 9.18 -0.41
C PHE A 46 10.12 9.55 -1.88
N ASN A 47 10.97 8.85 -2.64
CA ASN A 47 11.03 8.99 -4.09
C ASN A 47 9.84 8.32 -4.76
N LYS A 48 9.41 7.19 -4.18
CA LYS A 48 8.34 6.38 -4.76
C LYS A 48 7.57 5.68 -3.65
N ILE A 49 6.29 5.51 -3.88
CA ILE A 49 5.42 4.75 -2.99
C ILE A 49 4.94 3.53 -3.76
N ILE A 50 5.09 2.35 -3.15
CA ILE A 50 4.64 1.09 -3.73
C ILE A 50 3.42 0.62 -2.94
N LEU A 51 2.31 0.44 -3.63
CA LEU A 51 1.09 -0.09 -3.02
C LEU A 51 0.91 -1.54 -3.44
N VAL A 52 0.90 -2.46 -2.48
CA VAL A 52 0.72 -3.87 -2.76
C VAL A 52 -0.73 -4.24 -2.48
N VAL A 53 -1.44 -4.70 -3.50
CA VAL A 53 -2.88 -5.01 -3.43
C VAL A 53 -3.08 -6.48 -3.78
N ASN A 54 -4.05 -7.11 -3.13
CA ASN A 54 -4.42 -8.48 -3.46
C ASN A 54 -5.01 -8.51 -4.87
N ASN A 55 -4.62 -9.51 -5.65
CA ASN A 55 -5.11 -9.66 -7.02
C ASN A 55 -6.64 -9.71 -7.09
N ASN A 56 -7.29 -10.19 -6.04
CA ASN A 56 -8.74 -10.28 -5.97
C ASN A 56 -9.44 -8.97 -5.58
N HIS A 57 -8.68 -7.91 -5.31
CA HIS A 57 -9.23 -6.65 -4.82
C HIS A 57 -9.12 -5.51 -5.84
N LYS A 58 -8.91 -5.83 -7.10
CA LYS A 58 -8.76 -4.81 -8.16
C LYS A 58 -9.94 -3.85 -8.23
N LYS A 59 -11.14 -4.34 -7.95
CA LYS A 59 -12.36 -3.53 -8.02
C LYS A 59 -12.35 -2.33 -7.06
N TYR A 60 -11.63 -2.44 -5.95
CA TYR A 60 -11.60 -1.37 -4.95
C TYR A 60 -10.67 -0.22 -5.33
N ILE A 61 -9.75 -0.45 -6.25
CA ILE A 61 -8.75 0.55 -6.63
C ILE A 61 -8.85 1.03 -8.07
N LYS A 62 -9.88 0.60 -8.80
CA LYS A 62 -9.99 0.93 -10.24
C LYS A 62 -10.04 2.43 -10.51
N ASN A 63 -10.55 3.21 -9.57
CA ASN A 63 -10.64 4.67 -9.71
C ASN A 63 -9.51 5.42 -9.02
N PHE A 64 -8.61 4.69 -8.37
CA PHE A 64 -7.48 5.30 -7.70
C PHE A 64 -6.36 5.58 -8.70
N LYS A 65 -5.86 6.81 -8.72
CA LYS A 65 -4.76 7.22 -9.59
C LYS A 65 -3.84 8.19 -8.84
N ASP A 66 -2.55 7.89 -8.86
CA ASP A 66 -1.55 8.76 -8.26
C ASP A 66 -0.22 8.46 -8.95
N LYS A 67 0.36 9.49 -9.56
CA LYS A 67 1.61 9.34 -10.33
C LYS A 67 2.79 8.86 -9.49
N LYS A 68 2.79 9.20 -8.21
CA LYS A 68 3.89 8.82 -7.31
C LYS A 68 3.76 7.39 -6.79
N VAL A 69 2.60 6.79 -6.96
CA VAL A 69 2.30 5.45 -6.44
C VAL A 69 2.35 4.42 -7.56
N LYS A 70 3.14 3.38 -7.35
CA LYS A 70 3.17 2.21 -8.23
C LYS A 70 2.39 1.09 -7.55
N ILE A 71 1.42 0.52 -8.25
CA ILE A 71 0.62 -0.59 -7.73
C ILE A 71 1.21 -1.90 -8.22
N ILE A 72 1.42 -2.82 -7.29
CA ILE A 72 1.79 -4.20 -7.64
C ILE A 72 0.83 -5.13 -6.91
N PHE A 73 0.70 -6.36 -7.42
CA PHE A 73 -0.25 -7.31 -6.86
C PHE A 73 0.48 -8.39 -6.08
N GLY A 74 0.06 -8.60 -4.82
CA GLY A 74 0.64 -9.56 -3.91
C GLY A 74 -0.36 -10.63 -3.52
N GLY A 75 0.08 -11.52 -2.61
CA GLY A 75 -0.77 -12.55 -2.06
C GLY A 75 -1.36 -12.15 -0.72
N ASN A 76 -2.11 -13.09 -0.11
CA ASN A 76 -2.77 -12.85 1.18
C ASN A 76 -1.78 -12.74 2.34
N GLU A 77 -0.64 -13.42 2.23
CA GLU A 77 0.33 -13.45 3.31
C GLU A 77 1.22 -12.22 3.28
N ARG A 78 1.43 -11.62 4.45
CA ARG A 78 2.23 -10.40 4.57
C ARG A 78 3.66 -10.60 4.04
N TYR A 79 4.27 -11.76 4.33
CA TYR A 79 5.64 -12.00 3.88
C TYR A 79 5.74 -12.13 2.36
N ILE A 80 4.71 -12.69 1.70
CA ILE A 80 4.69 -12.80 0.24
C ILE A 80 4.60 -11.41 -0.38
N SER A 81 3.72 -10.57 0.16
CA SER A 81 3.55 -9.20 -0.33
C SER A 81 4.82 -8.38 -0.13
N SER A 82 5.45 -8.50 1.04
CA SER A 82 6.71 -7.82 1.33
C SER A 82 7.81 -8.27 0.37
N PHE A 83 7.91 -9.57 0.15
CA PHE A 83 8.91 -10.13 -0.76
C PHE A 83 8.74 -9.60 -2.18
N LYS A 84 7.50 -9.59 -2.68
CA LYS A 84 7.21 -9.07 -4.03
C LYS A 84 7.57 -7.60 -4.16
N ALA A 85 7.26 -6.81 -3.14
CA ALA A 85 7.60 -5.39 -3.15
C ALA A 85 9.12 -5.18 -3.18
N LEU A 86 9.83 -5.89 -2.31
CA LEU A 86 11.29 -5.77 -2.24
C LEU A 86 11.93 -6.22 -3.55
N LYS A 87 11.44 -7.30 -4.13
CA LYS A 87 11.94 -7.79 -5.42
C LYS A 87 11.72 -6.76 -6.51
N PHE A 88 10.55 -6.12 -6.53
CA PHE A 88 10.22 -5.11 -7.53
C PHE A 88 11.15 -3.90 -7.45
N ILE A 89 11.45 -3.42 -6.24
CA ILE A 89 12.24 -2.19 -6.08
C ILE A 89 13.74 -2.42 -6.08
N LYS A 90 14.19 -3.68 -6.04
CA LYS A 90 15.62 -4.02 -6.01
C LYS A 90 16.39 -3.38 -7.17
N LYS A 91 15.81 -3.35 -8.35
CA LYS A 91 16.45 -2.79 -9.54
C LYS A 91 16.71 -1.28 -9.43
N TYR A 92 16.02 -0.61 -8.55
CA TYR A 92 16.19 0.83 -8.34
C TYR A 92 17.23 1.16 -7.29
N ASN A 93 17.84 0.12 -6.69
CA ASN A 93 18.90 0.27 -5.71
C ASN A 93 18.53 1.23 -4.58
N PRO A 94 17.45 0.94 -3.83
CA PRO A 94 16.98 1.86 -2.79
C PRO A 94 17.96 1.98 -1.64
N LYS A 95 18.10 3.18 -1.12
CA LYS A 95 18.92 3.41 0.08
C LYS A 95 18.17 2.93 1.32
N ASN A 96 16.89 3.23 1.40
CA ASN A 96 16.04 2.81 2.51
C ASN A 96 14.68 2.37 2.00
N VAL A 97 14.12 1.36 2.64
CA VAL A 97 12.77 0.87 2.34
C VAL A 97 11.98 0.84 3.64
N PHE A 98 10.85 1.54 3.65
CA PHE A 98 9.95 1.58 4.81
C PHE A 98 8.69 0.78 4.46
N ILE A 99 8.31 -0.15 5.32
CA ILE A 99 7.15 -0.99 5.08
C ILE A 99 6.07 -0.68 6.12
N HIS A 100 4.85 -0.42 5.64
CA HIS A 100 3.72 -0.05 6.47
C HIS A 100 2.50 -0.90 6.10
N ASP A 101 1.78 -1.37 7.13
CA ASP A 101 0.55 -2.13 6.93
C ASP A 101 -0.62 -1.15 6.83
N ALA A 102 -1.30 -1.13 5.70
CA ALA A 102 -2.38 -0.18 5.43
C ALA A 102 -3.60 -0.36 6.35
N ALA A 103 -3.78 -1.54 6.92
CA ALA A 103 -4.91 -1.80 7.83
C ALA A 103 -4.63 -1.29 9.25
N ARG A 104 -3.46 -0.74 9.50
CA ARG A 104 -3.05 -0.20 10.80
C ARG A 104 -2.53 1.22 10.62
N PRO A 105 -3.42 2.17 10.36
CA PRO A 105 -2.99 3.55 10.10
C PRO A 105 -2.62 4.27 11.40
N ASN A 106 -1.36 4.24 11.75
CA ASN A 106 -0.85 5.05 12.85
C ASN A 106 0.16 6.03 12.34
#